data_717cdacecd487ce40be0f66fdff41c88
#
_entry.id   717cdacecd487ce40be0f66fdff41c88
#
_cell.length_a   1.000
_cell.length_b   1.000
_cell.length_c   1.000
_cell.angle_alpha   90.00
_cell.angle_beta   90.00
_cell.angle_gamma   90.00
#
_symmetry.space_group_name_H-M   'P 1'
#
loop_
_entity.id
_entity.type
_entity.pdbx_description
1 polymer ?
#
loop_
_entity_poly.entity_id
_entity_poly.type
_entity_poly.pdbx_seq_one_letter_code
_entity_poly.pdbx_strand_id
1 'polypeptide(L)'
;MPGRKRSTGRFPSPETTVAYLLDTNVLSETAKAQPDPQVVAWLEETPLGEAYLSALTLGELVQGVARAPAGRKRALESWLQGVKRSFAGRILPLDLPVMEVWGRLVGEAFLKGKPLSPLDAMLAATALHHGLVLVTRNARHFEGLPVALFNPWDGP
;
A
#
# COMPACT_ATOMS: atom_id res chain seq x y z
N MET A 1 -1.45 -43.52 2.72
CA MET A 1 -1.22 -42.94 2.78
C MET A 1 -1.27 -42.25 2.66
N PRO A 2 -1.54 -42.13 2.78
CA PRO A 2 -1.50 -41.24 2.67
C PRO A 2 -1.49 -40.22 2.94
N GLY A 3 -1.80 -39.91 3.23
CA GLY A 3 -1.75 -38.88 3.42
C GLY A 3 -1.35 -37.99 3.38
N ARG A 4 -1.14 -38.07 3.38
CA ARG A 4 -0.60 -37.29 3.26
C ARG A 4 -0.40 -36.30 3.18
N LYS A 5 -0.60 -36.36 3.21
CA LYS A 5 -0.20 -35.61 3.08
C LYS A 5 -0.08 -34.72 2.80
N ARG A 6 -0.40 -35.00 2.67
CA ARG A 6 -0.22 -34.29 2.37
C ARG A 6 -0.36 -33.37 2.30
N SER A 7 -0.74 -33.53 2.35
CA SER A 7 -0.80 -32.77 2.28
C SER A 7 -0.52 -31.99 2.55
N THR A 8 -0.60 -32.11 2.86
CA THR A 8 -0.02 -31.38 3.36
C THR A 8 0.72 -30.48 2.80
N GLY A 9 1.23 -30.47 2.75
CA GLY A 9 2.25 -29.67 2.30
C GLY A 9 2.06 -28.95 1.07
N ARG A 10 1.30 -29.44 0.25
CA ARG A 10 1.09 -28.69 -0.90
C ARG A 10 0.19 -27.55 -0.69
N PHE A 11 -0.22 -27.36 0.50
CA PHE A 11 -0.95 -26.16 0.81
C PHE A 11 -0.04 -24.98 0.77
N PRO A 12 -0.53 -23.81 0.31
CA PRO A 12 0.31 -22.62 0.34
C PRO A 12 0.73 -22.35 1.77
N SER A 13 2.02 -22.18 1.98
CA SER A 13 2.51 -21.73 3.27
C SER A 13 2.27 -20.23 3.38
N PRO A 14 2.34 -19.68 4.61
CA PRO A 14 2.17 -18.24 4.76
C PRO A 14 3.12 -17.41 3.90
N GLU A 15 4.33 -17.91 3.65
CA GLU A 15 5.29 -17.15 2.87
C GLU A 15 4.97 -17.13 1.39
N THR A 16 4.05 -17.96 0.91
CA THR A 16 3.62 -17.89 -0.49
C THR A 16 2.40 -17.01 -0.67
N THR A 17 1.82 -16.51 0.43
CA THR A 17 0.69 -15.63 0.36
C THR A 17 1.17 -14.22 0.02
N VAL A 18 0.58 -13.62 -1.01
CA VAL A 18 0.90 -12.25 -1.41
C VAL A 18 0.00 -11.30 -0.67
N ALA A 19 0.60 -10.27 -0.09
CA ALA A 19 -0.14 -9.21 0.56
C ALA A 19 0.38 -7.86 0.04
N TYR A 20 -0.44 -6.83 0.15
CA TYR A 20 -0.25 -5.58 -0.56
C TYR A 20 -0.27 -4.39 0.39
N LEU A 21 0.59 -3.40 0.10
CA LEU A 21 0.53 -2.09 0.72
C LEU A 21 0.02 -1.11 -0.32
N LEU A 22 -1.13 -0.49 -0.06
CA LEU A 22 -1.76 0.41 -1.02
C LEU A 22 -1.29 1.83 -0.82
N ASP A 23 -0.78 2.45 -1.89
CA ASP A 23 -0.42 3.86 -1.87
C ASP A 23 -1.69 4.72 -1.85
N THR A 24 -1.55 5.97 -1.43
CA THR A 24 -2.63 6.93 -1.33
C THR A 24 -3.42 7.07 -2.64
N ASN A 25 -2.72 7.09 -3.79
CA ASN A 25 -3.38 7.28 -5.08
C ASN A 25 -4.34 6.14 -5.43
N VAL A 26 -4.07 4.92 -4.94
CA VAL A 26 -4.97 3.78 -5.17
C VAL A 26 -6.29 3.99 -4.42
N LEU A 27 -6.20 4.42 -3.16
CA LEU A 27 -7.41 4.66 -2.36
C LEU A 27 -8.17 5.89 -2.85
N SER A 28 -7.45 6.96 -3.19
CA SER A 28 -8.06 8.19 -3.68
C SER A 28 -8.84 7.95 -4.97
N GLU A 29 -8.43 6.98 -5.77
CA GLU A 29 -9.15 6.63 -6.98
C GLU A 29 -10.59 6.22 -6.67
N THR A 30 -10.81 5.52 -5.56
CA THR A 30 -12.16 5.07 -5.19
C THR A 30 -13.08 6.21 -4.76
N ALA A 31 -12.53 7.38 -4.44
CA ALA A 31 -13.32 8.54 -4.05
C ALA A 31 -13.78 9.37 -5.25
N LYS A 32 -13.29 9.08 -6.44
CA LYS A 32 -13.65 9.82 -7.65
C LYS A 32 -15.07 9.44 -8.11
N ALA A 33 -15.74 10.38 -8.79
CA ALA A 33 -17.04 10.11 -9.37
C ALA A 33 -16.96 9.04 -10.46
N GLN A 34 -15.86 9.02 -11.21
CA GLN A 34 -15.63 8.06 -12.29
C GLN A 34 -14.25 7.43 -12.11
N PRO A 35 -14.12 6.48 -11.19
CA PRO A 35 -12.84 5.83 -10.95
C PRO A 35 -12.44 4.95 -12.15
N ASP A 36 -11.13 4.74 -12.29
CA ASP A 36 -10.59 3.88 -13.34
C ASP A 36 -11.11 2.45 -13.15
N PRO A 37 -11.77 1.87 -14.16
CA PRO A 37 -12.35 0.53 -14.01
C PRO A 37 -11.32 -0.57 -13.75
N GLN A 38 -10.09 -0.44 -14.24
CA GLN A 38 -9.07 -1.45 -13.99
C GLN A 38 -8.66 -1.45 -12.51
N VAL A 39 -8.55 -0.27 -11.93
CA VAL A 39 -8.19 -0.13 -10.51
C VAL A 39 -9.31 -0.69 -9.64
N VAL A 40 -10.55 -0.33 -9.95
CA VAL A 40 -11.71 -0.83 -9.21
C VAL A 40 -11.78 -2.35 -9.28
N ALA A 41 -11.63 -2.91 -10.49
CA ALA A 41 -11.67 -4.36 -10.68
C ALA A 41 -10.59 -5.07 -9.86
N TRP A 42 -9.37 -4.52 -9.87
CA TRP A 42 -8.28 -5.11 -9.10
C TRP A 42 -8.58 -5.09 -7.59
N LEU A 43 -9.11 -3.97 -7.10
CA LEU A 43 -9.45 -3.85 -5.68
C LEU A 43 -10.57 -4.82 -5.30
N GLU A 44 -11.58 -4.98 -6.15
CA GLU A 44 -12.68 -5.89 -5.87
C GLU A 44 -12.26 -7.35 -5.87
N GLU A 45 -11.28 -7.69 -6.68
CA GLU A 45 -10.77 -9.06 -6.76
C GLU A 45 -9.75 -9.39 -5.68
N THR A 46 -9.22 -8.37 -5.00
CA THR A 46 -8.21 -8.57 -3.97
C THR A 46 -8.88 -8.78 -2.62
N PRO A 47 -8.59 -9.89 -1.93
CA PRO A 47 -9.16 -10.09 -0.60
C PRO A 47 -8.75 -8.95 0.33
N LEU A 48 -9.72 -8.38 1.02
CA LEU A 48 -9.47 -7.22 1.87
C LEU A 48 -8.44 -7.52 2.95
N GLY A 49 -8.44 -8.73 3.50
CA GLY A 49 -7.48 -9.13 4.52
C GLY A 49 -6.03 -9.15 4.04
N GLU A 50 -5.80 -9.08 2.72
CA GLU A 50 -4.46 -9.04 2.13
C GLU A 50 -4.01 -7.63 1.78
N ALA A 51 -4.82 -6.63 2.05
CA ALA A 51 -4.51 -5.24 1.73
C ALA A 51 -4.28 -4.44 3.00
N TYR A 52 -3.18 -3.71 3.03
CA TYR A 52 -2.72 -2.94 4.19
C TYR A 52 -2.49 -1.50 3.79
N LEU A 53 -2.55 -0.61 4.77
CA LEU A 53 -2.19 0.80 4.61
C LEU A 53 -1.05 1.16 5.54
N SER A 54 -0.27 2.18 5.15
CA SER A 54 0.64 2.83 6.08
C SER A 54 -0.10 3.91 6.86
N ALA A 55 0.29 4.14 8.09
CA ALA A 55 -0.16 5.30 8.85
C ALA A 55 0.10 6.60 8.09
N LEU A 56 1.19 6.65 7.31
CA LEU A 56 1.48 7.78 6.42
C LEU A 56 0.35 8.00 5.43
N THR A 57 -0.09 6.93 4.76
CA THR A 57 -1.17 7.00 3.79
C THR A 57 -2.45 7.52 4.44
N LEU A 58 -2.79 7.02 5.63
CA LEU A 58 -3.96 7.51 6.33
C LEU A 58 -3.83 9.01 6.62
N GLY A 59 -2.65 9.46 7.05
CA GLY A 59 -2.41 10.88 7.27
C GLY A 59 -2.61 11.71 6.02
N GLU A 60 -2.15 11.21 4.87
CA GLU A 60 -2.35 11.91 3.59
C GLU A 60 -3.82 11.99 3.21
N LEU A 61 -4.58 10.93 3.46
CA LEU A 61 -6.02 10.94 3.21
C LEU A 61 -6.75 11.94 4.09
N VAL A 62 -6.39 11.98 5.38
CA VAL A 62 -6.97 12.95 6.32
C VAL A 62 -6.65 14.37 5.86
N GLN A 63 -5.40 14.62 5.45
CA GLN A 63 -5.00 15.93 4.96
C GLN A 63 -5.81 16.33 3.74
N GLY A 64 -6.00 15.39 2.79
CA GLY A 64 -6.77 15.65 1.59
C GLY A 64 -8.23 16.02 1.89
N VAL A 65 -8.84 15.32 2.83
CA VAL A 65 -10.21 15.61 3.25
C VAL A 65 -10.29 16.97 3.95
N ALA A 66 -9.31 17.27 4.81
CA ALA A 66 -9.27 18.54 5.53
C ALA A 66 -9.17 19.74 4.58
N ARG A 67 -8.52 19.56 3.42
CA ARG A 67 -8.33 20.60 2.43
C ARG A 67 -9.43 20.65 1.38
N ALA A 68 -10.39 19.75 1.44
CA ALA A 68 -11.44 19.65 0.43
C ALA A 68 -12.37 20.86 0.44
N PRO A 69 -12.91 21.25 -0.72
CA PRO A 69 -13.91 22.31 -0.78
C PRO A 69 -15.13 21.94 0.06
N ALA A 70 -15.79 22.97 0.62
CA ALA A 70 -16.93 22.77 1.52
C ALA A 70 -18.01 21.86 0.90
N GLY A 71 -18.26 22.00 -0.40
CA GLY A 71 -19.30 21.22 -1.07
C GLY A 71 -19.00 19.74 -1.17
N ARG A 72 -17.74 19.32 -1.02
CA ARG A 72 -17.36 17.92 -1.10
C ARG A 72 -16.95 17.32 0.23
N LYS A 73 -16.79 18.17 1.24
CA LYS A 73 -16.14 17.74 2.47
C LYS A 73 -16.89 16.64 3.19
N ARG A 74 -18.23 16.78 3.28
CA ARG A 74 -19.03 15.77 3.99
C ARG A 74 -18.96 14.41 3.33
N ALA A 75 -19.06 14.35 2.00
CA ALA A 75 -18.96 13.08 1.28
C ALA A 75 -17.59 12.45 1.46
N LEU A 76 -16.54 13.25 1.41
CA LEU A 76 -15.17 12.75 1.58
C LEU A 76 -14.92 12.30 3.02
N GLU A 77 -15.49 12.99 4.00
CA GLU A 77 -15.38 12.54 5.40
C GLU A 77 -16.05 11.18 5.59
N SER A 78 -17.23 11.00 4.98
CA SER A 78 -17.93 9.71 5.05
C SER A 78 -17.09 8.60 4.38
N TRP A 79 -16.54 8.89 3.21
CA TRP A 79 -15.66 7.96 2.51
C TRP A 79 -14.44 7.59 3.37
N LEU A 80 -13.80 8.58 3.99
CA LEU A 80 -12.64 8.36 4.85
C LEU A 80 -12.99 7.46 6.03
N GLN A 81 -14.15 7.66 6.65
CA GLN A 81 -14.58 6.79 7.75
C GLN A 81 -14.75 5.34 7.26
N GLY A 82 -15.26 5.17 6.05
CA GLY A 82 -15.36 3.85 5.43
C GLY A 82 -14.00 3.20 5.23
N VAL A 83 -13.01 3.97 4.78
CA VAL A 83 -11.64 3.46 4.63
C VAL A 83 -11.10 3.02 5.99
N LYS A 84 -11.25 3.85 7.02
CA LYS A 84 -10.75 3.52 8.36
C LYS A 84 -11.38 2.24 8.89
N ARG A 85 -12.68 2.04 8.66
CA ARG A 85 -13.36 0.81 9.10
C ARG A 85 -12.86 -0.40 8.31
N SER A 86 -12.72 -0.26 7.00
CA SER A 86 -12.31 -1.37 6.13
C SER A 86 -10.91 -1.87 6.46
N PHE A 87 -10.03 -0.97 6.86
CA PHE A 87 -8.63 -1.33 7.15
C PHE A 87 -8.31 -1.40 8.63
N ALA A 88 -9.32 -1.43 9.50
CA ALA A 88 -9.10 -1.53 10.93
C ALA A 88 -8.24 -2.77 11.23
N GLY A 89 -7.15 -2.58 11.99
CA GLY A 89 -6.21 -3.66 12.30
C GLY A 89 -5.16 -3.90 11.20
N ARG A 90 -5.27 -3.21 10.06
CA ARG A 90 -4.30 -3.37 8.96
C ARG A 90 -3.70 -2.02 8.54
N ILE A 91 -3.65 -1.07 9.44
CA ILE A 91 -2.95 0.20 9.23
C ILE A 91 -1.63 0.09 9.98
N LEU A 92 -0.54 0.06 9.23
CA LEU A 92 0.79 -0.24 9.77
C LEU A 92 1.47 1.05 10.25
N PRO A 93 2.07 1.03 11.43
CA PRO A 93 2.70 2.24 11.99
C PRO A 93 4.06 2.51 11.35
N LEU A 94 4.51 3.77 11.48
CA LEU A 94 5.88 4.15 11.16
C LEU A 94 6.71 3.99 12.44
N ASP A 95 6.96 2.74 12.80
CA ASP A 95 7.62 2.41 14.05
C ASP A 95 9.13 2.29 13.88
N LEU A 96 9.83 1.91 14.95
CA LEU A 96 11.28 1.88 14.94
C LEU A 96 11.86 0.96 13.85
N PRO A 97 11.39 -0.30 13.70
CA PRO A 97 11.96 -1.14 12.64
C PRO A 97 11.77 -0.56 11.24
N VAL A 98 10.59 0.03 10.97
CA VAL A 98 10.33 0.66 9.68
C VAL A 98 11.27 1.85 9.48
N MET A 99 11.48 2.65 10.50
CA MET A 99 12.33 3.84 10.37
C MET A 99 13.80 3.46 10.19
N GLU A 100 14.23 2.34 10.74
CA GLU A 100 15.57 1.84 10.47
C GLU A 100 15.75 1.45 9.00
N VAL A 101 14.75 0.79 8.42
CA VAL A 101 14.79 0.48 6.99
C VAL A 101 14.79 1.77 6.17
N TRP A 102 13.95 2.74 6.55
CA TRP A 102 13.89 4.04 5.89
C TRP A 102 15.26 4.72 5.87
N GLY A 103 15.94 4.74 7.02
CA GLY A 103 17.25 5.38 7.11
C GLY A 103 18.27 4.75 6.19
N ARG A 104 18.29 3.42 6.12
CA ARG A 104 19.21 2.71 5.21
C ARG A 104 18.89 3.00 3.75
N LEU A 105 17.61 2.97 3.37
CA LEU A 105 17.20 3.26 1.99
C LEU A 105 17.62 4.66 1.55
N VAL A 106 17.35 5.64 2.40
CA VAL A 106 17.67 7.05 2.09
C VAL A 106 19.19 7.24 2.00
N GLY A 107 19.92 6.66 2.96
CA GLY A 107 21.39 6.76 2.95
C GLY A 107 22.02 6.13 1.73
N GLU A 108 21.56 4.94 1.35
CA GLU A 108 22.09 4.26 0.17
C GLU A 108 21.75 5.00 -1.11
N ALA A 109 20.54 5.55 -1.20
CA ALA A 109 20.14 6.33 -2.36
C ALA A 109 20.98 7.59 -2.50
N PHE A 110 21.29 8.25 -1.38
CA PHE A 110 22.14 9.42 -1.37
C PHE A 110 23.53 9.07 -1.92
N LEU A 111 24.11 7.98 -1.47
CA LEU A 111 25.43 7.55 -1.91
C LEU A 111 25.46 7.22 -3.40
N LYS A 112 24.35 6.75 -3.96
CA LYS A 112 24.23 6.44 -5.39
C LYS A 112 23.90 7.67 -6.24
N GLY A 113 23.75 8.83 -5.62
CA GLY A 113 23.39 10.04 -6.31
C GLY A 113 21.96 10.09 -6.81
N LYS A 114 21.07 9.26 -6.21
CA LYS A 114 19.67 9.18 -6.59
C LYS A 114 18.81 9.38 -5.34
N PRO A 115 18.70 10.62 -4.85
CA PRO A 115 17.96 10.87 -3.61
C PRO A 115 16.50 10.48 -3.75
N LEU A 116 15.95 9.94 -2.66
CA LEU A 116 14.56 9.55 -2.59
C LEU A 116 13.73 10.62 -1.89
N SER A 117 12.49 10.81 -2.34
CA SER A 117 11.54 11.59 -1.58
C SER A 117 11.36 10.93 -0.20
N PRO A 118 11.36 11.72 0.90
CA PRO A 118 11.18 11.11 2.23
C PRO A 118 9.90 10.31 2.37
N LEU A 119 8.80 10.78 1.79
CA LEU A 119 7.51 10.08 1.88
C LEU A 119 7.53 8.79 1.09
N ASP A 120 8.07 8.82 -0.13
CA ASP A 120 8.20 7.60 -0.94
C ASP A 120 9.09 6.59 -0.22
N ALA A 121 10.18 7.04 0.39
CA ALA A 121 11.08 6.17 1.12
C ALA A 121 10.40 5.53 2.33
N MET A 122 9.53 6.26 3.02
CA MET A 122 8.78 5.71 4.15
C MET A 122 7.80 4.64 3.71
N LEU A 123 7.16 4.84 2.56
CA LEU A 123 6.24 3.86 2.01
C LEU A 123 6.99 2.61 1.58
N ALA A 124 8.11 2.77 0.88
CA ALA A 124 8.95 1.65 0.48
C ALA A 124 9.48 0.88 1.69
N ALA A 125 9.91 1.60 2.74
CA ALA A 125 10.42 0.97 3.96
C ALA A 125 9.34 0.13 4.64
N THR A 126 8.11 0.62 4.68
CA THR A 126 6.99 -0.12 5.26
C THR A 126 6.76 -1.41 4.48
N ALA A 127 6.72 -1.32 3.14
CA ALA A 127 6.52 -2.49 2.30
C ALA A 127 7.65 -3.50 2.47
N LEU A 128 8.89 -3.04 2.50
CA LEU A 128 10.05 -3.92 2.67
C LEU A 128 10.03 -4.62 4.02
N HIS A 129 9.81 -3.87 5.08
CA HIS A 129 9.84 -4.44 6.42
C HIS A 129 8.78 -5.52 6.60
N HIS A 130 7.59 -5.31 6.06
CA HIS A 130 6.48 -6.24 6.22
C HIS A 130 6.35 -7.26 5.08
N GLY A 131 7.25 -7.22 4.08
CA GLY A 131 7.22 -8.17 2.98
C GLY A 131 6.01 -8.00 2.07
N LEU A 132 5.59 -6.76 1.82
CA LEU A 132 4.39 -6.45 1.05
C LEU A 132 4.76 -5.98 -0.36
N VAL A 133 3.87 -6.25 -1.32
CA VAL A 133 3.95 -5.65 -2.65
C VAL A 133 3.39 -4.24 -2.54
N LEU A 134 4.15 -3.24 -2.98
CA LEU A 134 3.70 -1.86 -2.98
C LEU A 134 2.86 -1.61 -4.23
N VAL A 135 1.60 -1.24 -4.03
CA VAL A 135 0.65 -0.99 -5.10
C VAL A 135 0.53 0.52 -5.28
N THR A 136 0.96 1.02 -6.44
CA THR A 136 1.04 2.46 -6.66
C THR A 136 0.94 2.79 -8.15
N ARG A 137 0.35 3.95 -8.45
CA ARG A 137 0.36 4.48 -9.80
C ARG A 137 1.76 4.97 -10.19
N ASN A 138 2.55 5.37 -9.21
CA ASN A 138 3.86 6.00 -9.44
C ASN A 138 5.00 4.99 -9.29
N ALA A 139 4.84 3.80 -9.87
CA ALA A 139 5.84 2.73 -9.74
C ALA A 139 7.25 3.18 -10.13
N ARG A 140 7.36 4.12 -11.08
CA ARG A 140 8.67 4.64 -11.52
C ARG A 140 9.47 5.27 -10.39
N HIS A 141 8.79 5.89 -9.43
CA HIS A 141 9.48 6.54 -8.30
C HIS A 141 10.24 5.54 -7.43
N PHE A 142 9.88 4.26 -7.54
CA PHE A 142 10.44 3.20 -6.68
C PHE A 142 11.35 2.26 -7.44
N GLU A 143 11.58 2.51 -8.73
CA GLU A 143 12.48 1.65 -9.52
C GLU A 143 13.89 1.74 -8.97
N GLY A 144 14.56 0.58 -8.94
CA GLY A 144 15.90 0.49 -8.37
C GLY A 144 15.91 0.18 -6.89
N LEU A 145 14.76 0.23 -6.21
CA LEU A 145 14.66 -0.18 -4.82
C LEU A 145 14.28 -1.67 -4.74
N PRO A 146 14.72 -2.37 -3.68
CA PRO A 146 14.44 -3.80 -3.54
C PRO A 146 13.02 -4.06 -3.03
N VAL A 147 12.03 -3.38 -3.58
CA VAL A 147 10.63 -3.53 -3.20
C VAL A 147 9.84 -4.03 -4.40
N ALA A 148 8.95 -4.99 -4.17
CA ALA A 148 8.07 -5.48 -5.23
C ALA A 148 6.99 -4.43 -5.50
N LEU A 149 6.72 -4.17 -6.78
CA LEU A 149 5.81 -3.10 -7.21
C LEU A 149 4.71 -3.65 -8.09
N PHE A 150 3.53 -3.07 -7.99
CA PHE A 150 2.43 -3.36 -8.90
C PHE A 150 1.65 -2.07 -9.17
N ASN A 151 1.35 -1.83 -10.45
CA ASN A 151 0.57 -0.67 -10.88
C ASN A 151 -0.74 -1.16 -11.47
N PRO A 152 -1.88 -1.03 -10.76
CA PRO A 152 -3.16 -1.52 -11.27
C PRO A 152 -3.72 -0.72 -12.44
N TRP A 153 -3.17 0.46 -12.72
CA TRP A 153 -3.55 1.23 -13.92
C TRP A 153 -3.02 0.62 -15.20
N ASP A 154 -1.92 -0.15 -15.11
CA ASP A 154 -1.32 -0.78 -16.29
C ASP A 154 -2.04 -2.07 -16.69
N GLY A 155 -2.98 -2.51 -15.89
CA GLY A 155 -3.70 -3.75 -16.11
C GLY A 155 -2.93 -4.97 -15.62
N PRO A 156 -3.50 -6.16 -15.82
CA PRO A 156 -2.87 -7.40 -15.34
C PRO A 156 -1.59 -7.72 -16.08
#